data_db99c1568989d07ab22b329e6ea1ca4e
#
_entry.id   db99c1568989d07ab22b329e6ea1ca4e
#
_cell.length_a   1.000
_cell.length_b   1.000
_cell.length_c   1.000
_cell.angle_alpha   90.00
_cell.angle_beta   90.00
_cell.angle_gamma   90.00
#
_symmetry.space_group_name_H-M   'P 1'
#
loop_
_entity.id
_entity.type
_entity.pdbx_description
1 polymer ?
#
loop_
_entity_poly.entity_id
_entity_poly.type
_entity_poly.pdbx_seq_one_letter_code
_entity_poly.pdbx_strand_id
1 'polypeptide(L)'
;MRKLIVPGLVLLTGFLAFVACGSAGPQARFVSIATGGTGGVYYPYGGGLAKVLNESLPGIRATAEVTAASVDNLKLIRDHKADIAFTLADTLSDAIDGRGAFAGAPVPAASLAVLYSNYTHIVTSARAGIASVGDLRGKVVSTGSPGSGTEVIAWRILRAASVDPDRDLRRQGLGVSESADALKDGKIDAFFWSGGLPSPALQDLAHTSGFTLALVPTGDLVPVLQHEHGPFYFRLEIPRAAYPGVDREVPVVGVANVLVVNRSMDEQLAYDITRVLFEKQAGLAEIHPEARKLSLATAVTGSPAGFHPGARRFYKEKGY
;
A
#
# COMPACT_ATOMS: atom_id res chain seq x y z
N MET A 1 -47.62 5.69 -90.78
CA MET A 1 -47.40 5.99 -89.32
C MET A 1 -46.42 4.93 -88.78
N ARG A 2 -45.12 5.26 -88.69
CA ARG A 2 -44.04 4.40 -88.24
C ARG A 2 -43.71 4.73 -86.73
N LYS A 3 -43.88 3.81 -85.83
CA LYS A 3 -43.47 3.90 -84.42
C LYS A 3 -41.97 3.64 -84.30
N LEU A 4 -41.18 4.61 -83.87
CA LEU A 4 -39.80 4.41 -83.47
C LEU A 4 -39.77 3.75 -82.05
N ILE A 5 -39.04 2.65 -81.96
CA ILE A 5 -38.69 2.02 -80.68
C ILE A 5 -37.28 2.49 -80.32
N VAL A 6 -37.12 3.14 -79.18
CA VAL A 6 -35.81 3.51 -78.61
C VAL A 6 -35.41 2.42 -77.58
N PRO A 7 -34.21 1.83 -77.69
CA PRO A 7 -33.77 0.88 -76.66
C PRO A 7 -33.17 1.64 -75.47
N GLY A 8 -33.72 1.39 -74.28
CA GLY A 8 -33.20 1.93 -73.06
C GLY A 8 -31.92 1.22 -72.63
N LEU A 9 -30.88 2.01 -72.42
CA LEU A 9 -29.57 1.58 -71.89
C LEU A 9 -29.69 1.48 -70.36
N VAL A 10 -29.64 0.26 -69.81
CA VAL A 10 -29.58 0.03 -68.38
C VAL A 10 -28.12 0.12 -67.91
N LEU A 11 -27.77 1.21 -67.24
CA LEU A 11 -26.48 1.37 -66.54
C LEU A 11 -26.52 0.61 -65.22
N LEU A 12 -25.81 -0.51 -65.14
CA LEU A 12 -25.60 -1.29 -63.94
C LEU A 12 -24.45 -0.65 -63.12
N THR A 13 -24.76 0.24 -62.16
CA THR A 13 -23.80 0.78 -61.22
C THR A 13 -23.46 -0.25 -60.15
N GLY A 14 -22.31 -0.90 -60.31
CA GLY A 14 -21.75 -1.80 -59.30
C GLY A 14 -21.31 -0.99 -58.05
N PHE A 15 -22.02 -1.19 -56.94
CA PHE A 15 -21.68 -0.66 -55.63
C PHE A 15 -20.59 -1.55 -55.02
N LEU A 16 -19.30 -1.16 -55.15
CA LEU A 16 -18.20 -1.78 -54.41
C LEU A 16 -18.36 -1.40 -52.92
N ALA A 17 -18.89 -2.26 -52.12
CA ALA A 17 -18.87 -2.18 -50.66
C ALA A 17 -17.42 -2.39 -50.19
N PHE A 18 -16.68 -1.33 -49.90
CA PHE A 18 -15.43 -1.37 -49.14
C PHE A 18 -15.80 -1.78 -47.70
N VAL A 19 -15.65 -3.06 -47.35
CA VAL A 19 -15.61 -3.52 -45.99
C VAL A 19 -14.31 -3.01 -45.39
N ALA A 20 -14.35 -1.83 -44.76
CA ALA A 20 -13.27 -1.35 -43.93
C ALA A 20 -13.23 -2.28 -42.69
N CYS A 21 -12.41 -3.33 -42.72
CA CYS A 21 -11.94 -4.01 -41.53
C CYS A 21 -11.14 -3.00 -40.71
N GLY A 22 -11.84 -2.20 -39.90
CA GLY A 22 -11.23 -1.43 -38.83
C GLY A 22 -10.61 -2.44 -37.86
N SER A 23 -9.29 -2.61 -37.91
CA SER A 23 -8.55 -3.27 -36.84
C SER A 23 -8.81 -2.45 -35.57
N ALA A 24 -9.72 -2.92 -34.72
CA ALA A 24 -9.81 -2.41 -33.36
C ALA A 24 -8.42 -2.57 -32.78
N GLY A 25 -7.73 -1.45 -32.54
CA GLY A 25 -6.46 -1.47 -31.86
C GLY A 25 -6.62 -2.21 -30.51
N PRO A 26 -5.56 -2.79 -29.95
CA PRO A 26 -5.65 -3.56 -28.72
C PRO A 26 -6.36 -2.73 -27.66
N GLN A 27 -7.47 -3.25 -27.16
CA GLN A 27 -8.30 -2.59 -26.16
C GLN A 27 -7.43 -2.36 -24.90
N ALA A 28 -7.33 -1.11 -24.44
CA ALA A 28 -6.53 -0.78 -23.28
C ALA A 28 -7.09 -1.53 -22.04
N ARG A 29 -6.19 -2.22 -21.32
CA ARG A 29 -6.51 -2.86 -20.05
C ARG A 29 -6.23 -1.87 -18.92
N PHE A 30 -7.25 -1.52 -18.17
CA PHE A 30 -7.11 -0.72 -16.98
C PHE A 30 -6.57 -1.57 -15.82
N VAL A 31 -5.66 -1.02 -15.04
CA VAL A 31 -5.06 -1.65 -13.86
C VAL A 31 -5.12 -0.66 -12.71
N SER A 32 -5.92 -0.97 -11.69
CA SER A 32 -6.03 -0.15 -10.49
C SER A 32 -5.06 -0.63 -9.41
N ILE A 33 -4.39 0.33 -8.75
CA ILE A 33 -3.42 0.10 -7.69
C ILE A 33 -3.93 0.74 -6.41
N ALA A 34 -4.45 -0.06 -5.49
CA ALA A 34 -4.90 0.38 -4.18
C ALA A 34 -3.70 0.71 -3.29
N THR A 35 -3.64 1.94 -2.77
CA THR A 35 -2.48 2.49 -2.06
C THR A 35 -2.78 2.82 -0.59
N GLY A 36 -2.86 4.07 -0.23
CA GLY A 36 -3.15 4.61 1.09
C GLY A 36 -3.32 6.13 1.01
N GLY A 37 -3.35 6.80 2.15
CA GLY A 37 -3.42 8.25 2.21
C GLY A 37 -2.19 8.94 1.60
N THR A 38 -2.38 10.15 1.07
CA THR A 38 -1.35 10.91 0.32
C THR A 38 -0.13 11.30 1.16
N GLY A 39 -0.28 11.42 2.48
CA GLY A 39 0.83 11.72 3.41
C GLY A 39 1.72 10.52 3.77
N GLY A 40 1.44 9.32 3.23
CA GLY A 40 2.20 8.10 3.44
C GLY A 40 3.06 7.71 2.25
N VAL A 41 3.68 6.53 2.33
CA VAL A 41 4.59 5.98 1.31
C VAL A 41 3.85 5.29 0.18
N TYR A 42 2.73 4.61 0.46
CA TYR A 42 2.02 3.81 -0.54
C TYR A 42 1.57 4.62 -1.75
N TYR A 43 1.04 5.84 -1.52
CA TYR A 43 0.51 6.66 -2.61
C TYR A 43 1.59 7.12 -3.61
N PRO A 44 2.69 7.79 -3.21
CA PRO A 44 3.75 8.13 -4.14
C PRO A 44 4.40 6.90 -4.79
N TYR A 45 4.62 5.81 -4.04
CA TYR A 45 5.19 4.59 -4.61
C TYR A 45 4.24 3.95 -5.64
N GLY A 46 2.94 3.86 -5.34
CA GLY A 46 1.93 3.34 -6.26
C GLY A 46 1.75 4.21 -7.49
N GLY A 47 1.83 5.53 -7.35
CA GLY A 47 1.87 6.48 -8.48
C GLY A 47 3.09 6.25 -9.38
N GLY A 48 4.26 6.02 -8.77
CA GLY A 48 5.46 5.61 -9.48
C GLY A 48 5.30 4.29 -10.21
N LEU A 49 4.73 3.29 -9.53
CA LEU A 49 4.45 1.99 -10.14
C LEU A 49 3.48 2.13 -11.33
N ALA A 50 2.39 2.89 -11.18
CA ALA A 50 1.46 3.15 -12.26
C ALA A 50 2.16 3.78 -13.47
N LYS A 51 3.04 4.78 -13.23
CA LYS A 51 3.82 5.43 -14.28
C LYS A 51 4.69 4.42 -15.04
N VAL A 52 5.51 3.63 -14.34
CA VAL A 52 6.44 2.69 -15.00
C VAL A 52 5.71 1.54 -15.70
N LEU A 53 4.54 1.11 -15.20
CA LEU A 53 3.69 0.14 -15.90
C LEU A 53 3.14 0.71 -17.21
N ASN A 54 2.64 1.94 -17.19
CA ASN A 54 2.13 2.63 -18.38
C ASN A 54 3.21 2.83 -19.45
N GLU A 55 4.45 3.10 -19.03
CA GLU A 55 5.59 3.31 -19.93
C GLU A 55 6.15 1.99 -20.48
N SER A 56 6.07 0.89 -19.71
CA SER A 56 6.75 -0.37 -20.04
C SER A 56 5.84 -1.43 -20.65
N LEU A 57 4.52 -1.33 -20.47
CA LEU A 57 3.56 -2.35 -20.90
C LEU A 57 2.56 -1.76 -21.90
N PRO A 58 2.76 -1.96 -23.22
CA PRO A 58 1.82 -1.49 -24.22
C PRO A 58 0.40 -2.02 -23.97
N GLY A 59 -0.59 -1.13 -24.04
CA GLY A 59 -2.00 -1.48 -23.81
C GLY A 59 -2.43 -1.50 -22.33
N ILE A 60 -1.52 -1.32 -21.38
CA ILE A 60 -1.87 -1.12 -19.96
C ILE A 60 -2.14 0.37 -19.68
N ARG A 61 -3.14 0.62 -18.81
CA ARG A 61 -3.48 1.92 -18.25
C ARG A 61 -3.62 1.76 -16.74
N ALA A 62 -2.50 1.94 -16.03
CA ALA A 62 -2.43 1.83 -14.57
C ALA A 62 -2.71 3.18 -13.89
N THR A 63 -3.44 3.16 -12.78
CA THR A 63 -3.74 4.31 -11.92
C THR A 63 -3.55 3.94 -10.45
N ALA A 64 -3.04 4.87 -9.65
CA ALA A 64 -2.93 4.73 -8.21
C ALA A 64 -4.15 5.38 -7.54
N GLU A 65 -4.78 4.65 -6.61
CA GLU A 65 -5.99 5.07 -5.93
C GLU A 65 -5.70 5.31 -4.44
N VAL A 66 -6.19 6.44 -3.92
CA VAL A 66 -6.17 6.75 -2.48
C VAL A 66 -7.17 5.86 -1.77
N THR A 67 -6.74 5.19 -0.70
CA THR A 67 -7.58 4.31 0.13
C THR A 67 -7.25 4.50 1.60
N ALA A 68 -7.96 3.78 2.48
CA ALA A 68 -7.56 3.67 3.89
C ALA A 68 -6.33 2.77 4.10
N ALA A 69 -5.82 2.09 3.10
CA ALA A 69 -4.70 1.15 3.06
C ALA A 69 -5.08 -0.31 3.43
N SER A 70 -4.24 -1.05 4.15
CA SER A 70 -4.10 -2.51 4.14
C SER A 70 -5.40 -3.31 4.20
N VAL A 71 -6.30 -3.04 5.15
CA VAL A 71 -7.56 -3.81 5.30
C VAL A 71 -8.50 -3.53 4.14
N ASP A 72 -8.70 -2.25 3.80
CA ASP A 72 -9.54 -1.87 2.66
C ASP A 72 -8.96 -2.40 1.35
N ASN A 73 -7.65 -2.28 1.16
CA ASN A 73 -6.96 -2.76 -0.03
C ASN A 73 -7.18 -4.26 -0.25
N LEU A 74 -7.08 -5.06 0.80
CA LEU A 74 -7.32 -6.50 0.72
C LEU A 74 -8.78 -6.83 0.43
N LYS A 75 -9.73 -6.04 0.93
CA LYS A 75 -11.14 -6.16 0.55
C LYS A 75 -11.36 -5.81 -0.93
N LEU A 76 -10.70 -4.75 -1.43
CA LEU A 76 -10.75 -4.38 -2.85
C LEU A 76 -10.17 -5.50 -3.75
N ILE A 77 -9.06 -6.15 -3.35
CA ILE A 77 -8.51 -7.33 -4.03
C ILE A 77 -9.48 -8.49 -4.04
N ARG A 78 -10.12 -8.80 -2.89
CA ARG A 78 -11.13 -9.87 -2.79
C ARG A 78 -12.28 -9.64 -3.75
N ASP A 79 -12.77 -8.41 -3.78
CA ASP A 79 -13.97 -8.01 -4.52
C ASP A 79 -13.67 -7.64 -5.98
N HIS A 80 -12.43 -7.86 -6.47
CA HIS A 80 -11.95 -7.50 -7.80
C HIS A 80 -12.17 -6.01 -8.16
N LYS A 81 -12.10 -5.14 -7.15
CA LYS A 81 -12.20 -3.67 -7.30
C LYS A 81 -10.84 -2.99 -7.40
N ALA A 82 -9.77 -3.70 -7.08
CA ALA A 82 -8.40 -3.32 -7.37
C ALA A 82 -7.65 -4.53 -7.93
N ASP A 83 -6.72 -4.27 -8.85
CA ASP A 83 -5.87 -5.31 -9.46
C ASP A 83 -4.63 -5.57 -8.63
N ILE A 84 -4.01 -4.51 -8.12
CA ILE A 84 -2.78 -4.52 -7.32
C ILE A 84 -3.06 -3.78 -6.02
N ALA A 85 -2.48 -4.23 -4.91
CA ALA A 85 -2.61 -3.55 -3.65
C ALA A 85 -1.32 -3.60 -2.80
N PHE A 86 -1.08 -2.53 -2.05
CA PHE A 86 -0.10 -2.50 -0.97
C PHE A 86 -0.77 -2.95 0.33
N THR A 87 -0.09 -3.77 1.10
CA THR A 87 -0.58 -4.22 2.41
C THR A 87 0.56 -4.54 3.37
N LEU A 88 0.27 -4.52 4.67
CA LEU A 88 1.17 -5.03 5.70
C LEU A 88 1.07 -6.55 5.78
N ALA A 89 2.19 -7.22 6.08
CA ALA A 89 2.27 -8.68 6.14
C ALA A 89 1.36 -9.29 7.22
N ASP A 90 1.25 -8.66 8.38
CA ASP A 90 0.39 -9.09 9.47
C ASP A 90 -1.10 -9.02 9.11
N THR A 91 -1.51 -7.94 8.44
CA THR A 91 -2.88 -7.76 7.92
C THR A 91 -3.17 -8.73 6.78
N LEU A 92 -2.18 -9.02 5.92
CA LEU A 92 -2.29 -10.03 4.87
C LEU A 92 -2.48 -11.43 5.47
N SER A 93 -1.77 -11.77 6.55
CA SER A 93 -1.97 -13.04 7.26
C SER A 93 -3.41 -13.17 7.77
N ASP A 94 -3.94 -12.15 8.43
CA ASP A 94 -5.34 -12.17 8.87
C ASP A 94 -6.30 -12.35 7.70
N ALA A 95 -6.02 -11.70 6.57
CA ALA A 95 -6.89 -11.73 5.42
C ALA A 95 -6.96 -13.12 4.74
N ILE A 96 -5.82 -13.77 4.54
CA ILE A 96 -5.80 -15.12 3.93
C ILE A 96 -6.38 -16.18 4.84
N ASP A 97 -6.25 -16.00 6.16
CA ASP A 97 -6.77 -16.93 7.18
C ASP A 97 -8.23 -16.60 7.58
N GLY A 98 -8.82 -15.53 7.07
CA GLY A 98 -10.18 -15.11 7.42
C GLY A 98 -10.32 -14.70 8.89
N ARG A 99 -9.31 -14.01 9.46
CA ARG A 99 -9.30 -13.53 10.85
C ARG A 99 -9.62 -12.04 10.95
N GLY A 100 -9.95 -11.56 12.14
CA GLY A 100 -10.16 -10.14 12.43
C GLY A 100 -11.20 -9.50 11.49
N ALA A 101 -10.80 -8.46 10.79
CA ALA A 101 -11.66 -7.73 9.84
C ALA A 101 -12.10 -8.57 8.62
N PHE A 102 -11.57 -9.79 8.47
CA PHE A 102 -11.86 -10.71 7.37
C PHE A 102 -12.58 -11.99 7.84
N ALA A 103 -13.10 -11.99 9.08
CA ALA A 103 -13.80 -13.15 9.65
C ALA A 103 -14.92 -13.64 8.75
N GLY A 104 -14.87 -14.92 8.35
CA GLY A 104 -15.84 -15.56 7.45
C GLY A 104 -15.70 -15.17 5.96
N ALA A 105 -14.74 -14.32 5.60
CA ALA A 105 -14.52 -13.86 4.22
C ALA A 105 -13.03 -13.76 3.88
N PRO A 106 -12.30 -14.89 3.82
CA PRO A 106 -10.87 -14.89 3.52
C PRO A 106 -10.59 -14.31 2.14
N VAL A 107 -9.42 -13.70 1.99
CA VAL A 107 -9.01 -13.02 0.75
C VAL A 107 -8.14 -13.95 -0.07
N PRO A 108 -8.48 -14.24 -1.34
CA PRO A 108 -7.65 -15.04 -2.24
C PRO A 108 -6.47 -14.22 -2.78
N ALA A 109 -5.65 -13.67 -1.89
CA ALA A 109 -4.48 -12.89 -2.26
C ALA A 109 -3.28 -13.78 -2.60
N ALA A 110 -2.44 -13.29 -3.52
CA ALA A 110 -1.12 -13.83 -3.84
C ALA A 110 -0.11 -12.68 -3.90
N SER A 111 1.11 -12.94 -3.43
CA SER A 111 2.16 -11.93 -3.38
C SER A 111 2.88 -11.78 -4.72
N LEU A 112 3.20 -10.54 -5.09
CA LEU A 112 4.15 -10.23 -6.15
C LEU A 112 5.56 -10.01 -5.59
N ALA A 113 5.67 -9.24 -4.51
CA ALA A 113 6.95 -8.93 -3.87
C ALA A 113 6.77 -8.47 -2.42
N VAL A 114 7.72 -8.76 -1.56
CA VAL A 114 7.96 -8.01 -0.33
C VAL A 114 8.81 -6.80 -0.69
N LEU A 115 8.34 -5.59 -0.34
CA LEU A 115 8.91 -4.34 -0.84
C LEU A 115 9.94 -3.72 0.10
N TYR A 116 9.53 -3.41 1.31
CA TYR A 116 10.31 -2.74 2.35
C TYR A 116 9.64 -2.97 3.71
N SER A 117 10.30 -2.52 4.78
CA SER A 117 9.76 -2.61 6.14
C SER A 117 9.18 -1.28 6.60
N ASN A 118 7.96 -1.31 7.15
CA ASN A 118 7.40 -0.18 7.88
C ASN A 118 7.94 -0.13 9.30
N TYR A 119 8.06 1.08 9.79
CA TYR A 119 8.33 1.44 11.18
C TYR A 119 7.02 1.90 11.81
N THR A 120 6.63 1.32 12.95
CA THR A 120 5.43 1.76 13.65
C THR A 120 5.78 2.87 14.63
N HIS A 121 5.46 4.09 14.23
CA HIS A 121 5.65 5.28 15.04
C HIS A 121 4.49 5.46 16.01
N ILE A 122 4.76 5.89 17.23
CA ILE A 122 3.83 6.62 18.08
C ILE A 122 4.38 8.02 18.19
N VAL A 123 3.72 8.96 17.54
CA VAL A 123 4.15 10.35 17.40
C VAL A 123 3.44 11.19 18.43
N THR A 124 4.18 12.03 19.14
CA THR A 124 3.67 12.98 20.11
C THR A 124 4.51 14.27 20.10
N SER A 125 4.08 15.25 20.85
CA SER A 125 4.86 16.45 21.12
C SER A 125 5.80 16.20 22.30
N ALA A 126 7.04 16.69 22.26
CA ALA A 126 7.97 16.61 23.38
C ALA A 126 7.40 17.22 24.69
N ARG A 127 6.43 18.14 24.56
CA ARG A 127 5.78 18.79 25.72
C ARG A 127 4.68 17.93 26.35
N ALA A 128 4.20 16.88 25.67
CA ALA A 128 3.08 16.07 26.13
C ALA A 128 3.45 15.13 27.30
N GLY A 129 4.75 14.90 27.53
CA GLY A 129 5.24 14.03 28.62
C GLY A 129 4.91 12.55 28.41
N ILE A 130 4.68 12.11 27.16
CA ILE A 130 4.39 10.73 26.78
C ILE A 130 5.70 10.04 26.42
N ALA A 131 6.17 9.12 27.25
CA ALA A 131 7.45 8.43 27.07
C ALA A 131 7.26 6.92 26.85
N SER A 132 6.08 6.36 27.15
CA SER A 132 5.74 4.95 27.01
C SER A 132 4.33 4.78 26.46
N VAL A 133 3.99 3.56 25.98
CA VAL A 133 2.62 3.22 25.54
C VAL A 133 1.63 3.37 26.72
N GLY A 134 2.06 3.09 27.94
CA GLY A 134 1.23 3.23 29.14
C GLY A 134 0.77 4.67 29.43
N ASP A 135 1.57 5.67 29.03
CA ASP A 135 1.25 7.10 29.22
C ASP A 135 0.12 7.59 28.30
N LEU A 136 -0.29 6.78 27.34
CA LEU A 136 -1.42 7.07 26.46
C LEU A 136 -2.78 6.96 27.16
N ARG A 137 -2.85 6.34 28.37
CA ARG A 137 -4.11 6.24 29.12
C ARG A 137 -4.71 7.60 29.41
N GLY A 138 -6.01 7.75 29.13
CA GLY A 138 -6.75 9.01 29.29
C GLY A 138 -6.50 10.06 28.21
N LYS A 139 -5.56 9.79 27.28
CA LYS A 139 -5.19 10.72 26.22
C LYS A 139 -6.13 10.64 25.00
N VAL A 140 -6.13 11.68 24.19
CA VAL A 140 -6.76 11.68 22.85
C VAL A 140 -5.75 11.14 21.85
N VAL A 141 -6.00 9.95 21.31
CA VAL A 141 -5.02 9.25 20.46
C VAL A 141 -5.66 8.83 19.14
N SER A 142 -5.03 9.22 18.02
CA SER A 142 -5.39 8.65 16.72
C SER A 142 -4.70 7.30 16.52
N THR A 143 -5.48 6.27 16.23
CA THR A 143 -4.99 4.91 15.98
C THR A 143 -4.82 4.59 14.49
N GLY A 144 -4.91 5.58 13.62
CA GLY A 144 -4.88 5.44 12.17
C GLY A 144 -6.29 5.47 11.56
N SER A 145 -6.36 5.61 10.24
CA SER A 145 -7.63 5.55 9.52
C SER A 145 -8.36 4.24 9.78
N PRO A 146 -9.68 4.25 9.96
CA PRO A 146 -10.47 3.03 10.00
C PRO A 146 -10.23 2.19 8.72
N GLY A 147 -9.96 0.89 8.88
CA GLY A 147 -9.64 0.02 7.75
C GLY A 147 -8.18 0.06 7.30
N SER A 148 -7.29 0.74 8.03
CA SER A 148 -5.85 0.74 7.75
C SER A 148 -5.10 -0.39 8.48
N GLY A 149 -3.92 -0.75 7.97
CA GLY A 149 -2.98 -1.59 8.69
C GLY A 149 -2.40 -0.89 9.93
N THR A 150 -2.32 0.44 9.91
CA THR A 150 -1.94 1.24 11.09
C THR A 150 -2.91 1.02 12.24
N GLU A 151 -4.22 1.01 11.98
CA GLU A 151 -5.23 0.74 13.00
C GLU A 151 -5.04 -0.67 13.60
N VAL A 152 -4.84 -1.68 12.76
CA VAL A 152 -4.62 -3.07 13.19
C VAL A 152 -3.41 -3.16 14.12
N ILE A 153 -2.25 -2.64 13.71
CA ILE A 153 -1.02 -2.74 14.52
C ILE A 153 -1.08 -1.86 15.77
N ALA A 154 -1.76 -0.70 15.72
CA ALA A 154 -1.96 0.17 16.88
C ALA A 154 -2.74 -0.56 17.99
N TRP A 155 -3.82 -1.25 17.64
CA TRP A 155 -4.60 -2.03 18.59
C TRP A 155 -3.79 -3.17 19.21
N ARG A 156 -2.96 -3.83 18.42
CA ARG A 156 -2.07 -4.92 18.88
C ARG A 156 -1.02 -4.39 19.84
N ILE A 157 -0.36 -3.27 19.52
CA ILE A 157 0.63 -2.63 20.39
C ILE A 157 0.00 -2.17 21.70
N LEU A 158 -1.17 -1.53 21.66
CA LEU A 158 -1.87 -1.08 22.86
C LEU A 158 -2.19 -2.27 23.77
N ARG A 159 -2.77 -3.34 23.24
CA ARG A 159 -3.09 -4.54 24.02
C ARG A 159 -1.85 -5.24 24.56
N ALA A 160 -0.78 -5.37 23.77
CA ALA A 160 0.50 -5.92 24.23
C ALA A 160 1.10 -5.11 25.38
N ALA A 161 0.82 -3.81 25.44
CA ALA A 161 1.19 -2.93 26.55
C ALA A 161 0.11 -2.87 27.67
N SER A 162 -0.87 -3.77 27.65
CA SER A 162 -2.01 -3.81 28.61
C SER A 162 -2.84 -2.52 28.63
N VAL A 163 -2.92 -1.80 27.50
CA VAL A 163 -3.79 -0.62 27.29
C VAL A 163 -4.98 -1.04 26.44
N ASP A 164 -6.19 -0.86 26.98
CA ASP A 164 -7.42 -1.15 26.22
C ASP A 164 -7.75 0.04 25.31
N PRO A 165 -7.75 -0.15 23.97
CA PRO A 165 -7.95 0.95 23.02
C PRO A 165 -9.34 1.59 23.12
N ASP A 166 -10.35 0.89 23.62
CA ASP A 166 -11.73 1.38 23.68
C ASP A 166 -12.08 1.98 25.05
N ARG A 167 -11.39 1.58 26.14
CA ARG A 167 -11.67 2.04 27.50
C ARG A 167 -10.65 3.01 28.03
N ASP A 168 -9.37 2.80 27.68
CA ASP A 168 -8.26 3.56 28.28
C ASP A 168 -7.91 4.82 27.47
N LEU A 169 -8.44 4.98 26.24
CA LEU A 169 -8.15 6.09 25.35
C LEU A 169 -9.42 6.86 24.96
N ARG A 170 -9.24 8.14 24.61
CA ARG A 170 -10.20 8.89 23.78
C ARG A 170 -9.77 8.72 22.33
N ARG A 171 -10.18 7.60 21.73
CA ARG A 171 -9.71 7.17 20.41
C ARG A 171 -10.25 8.03 19.27
N GLN A 172 -9.38 8.36 18.30
CA GLN A 172 -9.70 8.97 17.03
C GLN A 172 -9.25 8.04 15.89
N GLY A 173 -9.96 8.06 14.78
CA GLY A 173 -9.61 7.32 13.57
C GLY A 173 -9.25 8.30 12.46
N LEU A 174 -8.00 8.76 12.41
CA LEU A 174 -7.55 9.76 11.44
C LEU A 174 -6.43 9.20 10.56
N GLY A 175 -6.34 9.64 9.31
CA GLY A 175 -5.19 9.40 8.45
C GLY A 175 -3.94 10.12 8.97
N VAL A 176 -2.78 9.80 8.38
CA VAL A 176 -1.51 10.34 8.88
C VAL A 176 -1.43 11.87 8.76
N SER A 177 -1.92 12.44 7.65
CA SER A 177 -1.92 13.91 7.46
C SER A 177 -2.86 14.60 8.44
N GLU A 178 -4.09 14.09 8.57
CA GLU A 178 -5.08 14.61 9.51
C GLU A 178 -4.61 14.44 10.98
N SER A 179 -3.92 13.33 11.28
CA SER A 179 -3.32 13.11 12.61
C SER A 179 -2.20 14.11 12.90
N ALA A 180 -1.34 14.38 11.93
CA ALA A 180 -0.26 15.36 12.07
C ALA A 180 -0.82 16.78 12.30
N ASP A 181 -1.84 17.18 11.54
CA ASP A 181 -2.52 18.46 11.72
C ASP A 181 -3.24 18.53 13.07
N ALA A 182 -3.94 17.49 13.47
CA ALA A 182 -4.65 17.43 14.74
C ALA A 182 -3.67 17.50 15.94
N LEU A 183 -2.50 16.85 15.85
CA LEU A 183 -1.46 16.93 16.87
C LEU A 183 -0.84 18.34 16.94
N LYS A 184 -0.55 18.92 15.80
CA LYS A 184 -0.05 20.30 15.70
C LYS A 184 -1.00 21.31 16.34
N ASP A 185 -2.31 21.13 16.11
CA ASP A 185 -3.37 21.98 16.64
C ASP A 185 -3.71 21.69 18.11
N GLY A 186 -3.10 20.66 18.74
CA GLY A 186 -3.39 20.26 20.11
C GLY A 186 -4.76 19.58 20.29
N LYS A 187 -5.39 19.10 19.22
CA LYS A 187 -6.66 18.36 19.23
C LYS A 187 -6.51 16.92 19.65
N ILE A 188 -5.32 16.34 19.44
CA ILE A 188 -4.92 15.02 19.92
C ILE A 188 -3.57 15.10 20.65
N ASP A 189 -3.29 14.14 21.52
CA ASP A 189 -2.06 14.06 22.31
C ASP A 189 -0.97 13.23 21.62
N ALA A 190 -1.39 12.23 20.84
CA ALA A 190 -0.50 11.33 20.09
C ALA A 190 -1.23 10.68 18.92
N PHE A 191 -0.46 10.10 18.00
CA PHE A 191 -1.02 9.25 16.97
C PHE A 191 -0.10 8.08 16.59
N PHE A 192 -0.70 6.99 16.16
CA PHE A 192 -0.02 5.86 15.56
C PHE A 192 0.13 6.05 14.05
N TRP A 193 1.29 5.66 13.54
CA TRP A 193 1.56 5.61 12.11
C TRP A 193 2.51 4.45 11.78
N SER A 194 2.09 3.55 10.89
CA SER A 194 2.97 2.52 10.34
C SER A 194 3.35 2.89 8.91
N GLY A 195 4.59 3.28 8.70
CA GLY A 195 5.08 3.75 7.40
C GLY A 195 6.58 3.59 7.24
N GLY A 196 7.05 3.80 6.00
CA GLY A 196 8.47 3.86 5.68
C GLY A 196 9.11 5.18 6.10
N LEU A 197 10.42 5.29 5.93
CA LEU A 197 11.22 6.45 6.28
C LEU A 197 11.79 7.14 5.03
N PRO A 198 11.72 8.49 4.96
CA PRO A 198 10.89 9.35 5.80
C PRO A 198 9.41 9.30 5.38
N SER A 199 8.49 9.51 6.31
CA SER A 199 7.07 9.71 5.97
C SER A 199 6.82 11.20 5.72
N PRO A 200 6.24 11.59 4.57
CA PRO A 200 6.05 13.00 4.21
C PRO A 200 5.31 13.81 5.28
N ALA A 201 4.17 13.33 5.77
CA ALA A 201 3.40 14.04 6.79
C ALA A 201 4.17 14.27 8.11
N LEU A 202 5.07 13.34 8.49
CA LEU A 202 5.90 13.50 9.67
C LEU A 202 7.04 14.47 9.42
N GLN A 203 7.58 14.53 8.22
CA GLN A 203 8.57 15.53 7.83
C GLN A 203 7.99 16.93 7.94
N ASP A 204 6.79 17.15 7.38
CA ASP A 204 6.10 18.43 7.42
C ASP A 204 5.80 18.86 8.87
N LEU A 205 5.28 17.91 9.68
CA LEU A 205 5.03 18.17 11.11
C LEU A 205 6.31 18.56 11.85
N ALA A 206 7.40 17.82 11.63
CA ALA A 206 8.68 18.05 12.32
C ALA A 206 9.36 19.38 11.92
N HIS A 207 9.05 19.92 10.74
CA HIS A 207 9.52 21.25 10.31
C HIS A 207 8.61 22.40 10.78
N THR A 208 7.49 22.10 11.46
CA THR A 208 6.58 23.14 11.96
C THR A 208 7.26 23.98 13.04
N SER A 209 7.28 25.29 12.88
CA SER A 209 7.88 26.22 13.85
C SER A 209 7.20 26.10 15.22
N GLY A 210 8.00 25.98 16.27
CA GLY A 210 7.52 25.87 17.66
C GLY A 210 6.98 24.47 18.03
N PHE A 211 7.01 23.49 17.12
CA PHE A 211 6.70 22.10 17.39
C PHE A 211 7.99 21.28 17.53
N THR A 212 8.07 20.44 18.54
CA THR A 212 9.16 19.47 18.70
C THR A 212 8.56 18.07 18.72
N LEU A 213 8.84 17.32 17.67
CA LEU A 213 8.38 15.95 17.50
C LEU A 213 9.08 15.02 18.51
N ALA A 214 8.33 14.13 19.14
CA ALA A 214 8.85 13.06 19.95
C ALA A 214 8.25 11.72 19.52
N LEU A 215 9.02 10.65 19.67
CA LEU A 215 8.62 9.29 19.34
C LEU A 215 8.66 8.40 20.57
N VAL A 216 7.65 7.58 20.74
CA VAL A 216 7.54 6.62 21.84
C VAL A 216 8.08 5.26 21.40
N PRO A 217 9.02 4.64 22.15
CA PRO A 217 9.57 3.34 21.82
C PRO A 217 8.53 2.23 22.02
N THR A 218 8.58 1.22 21.13
CA THR A 218 7.69 0.06 21.16
C THR A 218 8.43 -1.27 20.90
N GLY A 219 9.74 -1.21 20.63
CA GLY A 219 10.53 -2.38 20.20
C GLY A 219 10.50 -3.57 21.16
N ASP A 220 10.33 -3.32 22.44
CA ASP A 220 10.29 -4.36 23.48
C ASP A 220 8.98 -5.17 23.48
N LEU A 221 7.95 -4.72 22.74
CA LEU A 221 6.68 -5.43 22.57
C LEU A 221 6.72 -6.50 21.46
N VAL A 222 7.79 -6.54 20.65
CA VAL A 222 7.92 -7.49 19.53
C VAL A 222 7.72 -8.95 19.96
N PRO A 223 8.32 -9.46 21.06
CA PRO A 223 8.11 -10.86 21.46
C PRO A 223 6.64 -11.20 21.76
N VAL A 224 5.91 -10.28 22.40
CA VAL A 224 4.49 -10.46 22.70
C VAL A 224 3.68 -10.49 21.42
N LEU A 225 3.92 -9.54 20.51
CA LEU A 225 3.24 -9.48 19.21
C LEU A 225 3.50 -10.72 18.36
N GLN A 226 4.74 -11.23 18.36
CA GLN A 226 5.07 -12.49 17.66
C GLN A 226 4.34 -13.68 18.25
N HIS A 227 4.26 -13.77 19.57
CA HIS A 227 3.55 -14.86 20.25
C HIS A 227 2.05 -14.86 19.96
N GLU A 228 1.42 -13.69 19.95
CA GLU A 228 -0.04 -13.56 19.82
C GLU A 228 -0.52 -13.53 18.36
N HIS A 229 0.29 -12.97 17.44
CA HIS A 229 -0.14 -12.65 16.09
C HIS A 229 0.77 -13.22 14.99
N GLY A 230 1.81 -13.98 15.35
CA GLY A 230 2.70 -14.64 14.40
C GLY A 230 3.98 -13.85 14.07
N PRO A 231 4.89 -14.45 13.28
CA PRO A 231 6.28 -14.00 13.10
C PRO A 231 6.43 -12.82 12.13
N PHE A 232 5.43 -11.95 12.03
CA PHE A 232 5.42 -10.84 11.08
C PHE A 232 6.01 -9.55 11.65
N TYR A 233 6.30 -9.53 12.94
CA TYR A 233 6.83 -8.38 13.67
C TYR A 233 8.30 -8.56 13.95
N PHE A 234 9.05 -7.49 13.86
CA PHE A 234 10.48 -7.47 14.18
C PHE A 234 10.88 -6.11 14.75
N ARG A 235 11.98 -6.09 15.50
CA ARG A 235 12.50 -4.86 16.07
C ARG A 235 13.24 -4.08 14.99
N LEU A 236 12.89 -2.80 14.84
CA LEU A 236 13.59 -1.82 14.03
C LEU A 236 14.00 -0.64 14.90
N GLU A 237 14.98 0.10 14.43
CA GLU A 237 15.38 1.38 15.02
C GLU A 237 15.06 2.50 14.04
N ILE A 238 14.21 3.47 14.46
CA ILE A 238 14.10 4.73 13.72
C ILE A 238 15.40 5.47 13.94
N PRO A 239 16.16 5.77 12.86
CA PRO A 239 17.48 6.36 13.01
C PRO A 239 17.42 7.74 13.67
N ARG A 240 18.45 8.07 14.40
CA ARG A 240 18.74 9.46 14.80
C ARG A 240 18.66 10.36 13.56
N ALA A 241 18.05 11.52 13.72
CA ALA A 241 17.84 12.50 12.65
C ALA A 241 16.96 12.02 11.47
N ALA A 242 16.18 10.92 11.63
CA ALA A 242 15.16 10.56 10.66
C ALA A 242 14.15 11.69 10.45
N TYR A 243 13.87 12.43 11.51
CA TYR A 243 13.05 13.65 11.50
C TYR A 243 13.71 14.72 12.38
N PRO A 244 13.54 16.03 12.08
CA PRO A 244 13.91 17.09 13.00
C PRO A 244 13.34 16.86 14.41
N GLY A 245 14.18 16.99 15.43
CA GLY A 245 13.81 16.74 16.84
C GLY A 245 14.04 15.30 17.32
N VAL A 246 14.32 14.34 16.45
CA VAL A 246 14.72 12.97 16.83
C VAL A 246 16.24 12.94 16.99
N ASP A 247 16.70 13.03 18.25
CA ASP A 247 18.11 13.14 18.62
C ASP A 247 18.80 11.81 18.97
N ARG A 248 18.03 10.71 19.04
CA ARG A 248 18.49 9.36 19.35
C ARG A 248 17.79 8.32 18.46
N GLU A 249 18.33 7.13 18.44
CA GLU A 249 17.64 5.96 17.86
C GLU A 249 16.44 5.59 18.72
N VAL A 250 15.32 5.25 18.07
CA VAL A 250 14.09 4.87 18.76
C VAL A 250 13.69 3.46 18.33
N PRO A 251 13.74 2.48 19.26
CA PRO A 251 13.34 1.12 18.97
C PRO A 251 11.82 1.01 18.79
N VAL A 252 11.41 0.46 17.65
CA VAL A 252 10.00 0.35 17.30
C VAL A 252 9.65 -1.02 16.71
N VAL A 253 8.37 -1.33 16.71
CA VAL A 253 7.82 -2.48 16.02
C VAL A 253 7.90 -2.23 14.51
N GLY A 254 8.51 -3.18 13.80
CA GLY A 254 8.56 -3.24 12.35
C GLY A 254 7.62 -4.31 11.78
N VAL A 255 7.15 -4.08 10.56
CA VAL A 255 6.34 -5.03 9.78
C VAL A 255 6.65 -4.86 8.30
N ALA A 256 6.67 -5.95 7.53
CA ALA A 256 6.96 -5.90 6.11
C ALA A 256 5.77 -5.38 5.29
N ASN A 257 6.05 -4.68 4.20
CA ASN A 257 5.09 -4.31 3.17
C ASN A 257 5.13 -5.31 2.02
N VAL A 258 3.96 -5.72 1.56
CA VAL A 258 3.79 -6.71 0.50
C VAL A 258 2.95 -6.09 -0.61
N LEU A 259 3.39 -6.25 -1.86
CA LEU A 259 2.59 -5.99 -3.04
C LEU A 259 1.83 -7.26 -3.39
N VAL A 260 0.51 -7.16 -3.44
CA VAL A 260 -0.38 -8.30 -3.65
C VAL A 260 -1.34 -8.09 -4.81
N VAL A 261 -1.82 -9.19 -5.35
CA VAL A 261 -2.87 -9.28 -6.37
C VAL A 261 -3.87 -10.34 -5.97
N ASN A 262 -5.03 -10.40 -6.65
CA ASN A 262 -5.90 -11.56 -6.53
C ASN A 262 -5.21 -12.79 -7.15
N ARG A 263 -5.35 -13.95 -6.51
CA ARG A 263 -4.76 -15.23 -7.00
C ARG A 263 -5.19 -15.59 -8.42
N SER A 264 -6.35 -15.10 -8.87
CA SER A 264 -6.90 -15.32 -10.20
C SER A 264 -6.37 -14.34 -11.28
N MET A 265 -5.46 -13.44 -10.93
CA MET A 265 -4.84 -12.55 -11.92
C MET A 265 -4.20 -13.38 -13.04
N ASP A 266 -4.23 -12.86 -14.26
CA ASP A 266 -3.54 -13.48 -15.40
C ASP A 266 -2.04 -13.65 -15.11
N GLU A 267 -1.50 -14.85 -15.40
CA GLU A 267 -0.12 -15.19 -15.07
C GLU A 267 0.89 -14.32 -15.80
N GLN A 268 0.64 -14.00 -17.08
CA GLN A 268 1.54 -13.17 -17.85
C GLN A 268 1.54 -11.73 -17.32
N LEU A 269 0.36 -11.20 -16.97
CA LEU A 269 0.29 -9.86 -16.38
C LEU A 269 1.02 -9.80 -15.03
N ALA A 270 0.83 -10.77 -14.15
CA ALA A 270 1.53 -10.82 -12.87
C ALA A 270 3.06 -10.94 -13.04
N TYR A 271 3.51 -11.72 -14.03
CA TYR A 271 4.91 -11.80 -14.41
C TYR A 271 5.44 -10.43 -14.89
N ASP A 272 4.72 -9.77 -15.82
CA ASP A 272 5.14 -8.50 -16.38
C ASP A 272 5.16 -7.37 -15.34
N ILE A 273 4.19 -7.32 -14.44
CA ILE A 273 4.18 -6.36 -13.31
C ILE A 273 5.41 -6.60 -12.43
N THR A 274 5.69 -7.86 -12.06
CA THR A 274 6.83 -8.20 -11.21
C THR A 274 8.13 -7.84 -11.92
N ARG A 275 8.29 -8.17 -13.19
CA ARG A 275 9.46 -7.82 -13.99
C ARG A 275 9.70 -6.32 -14.04
N VAL A 276 8.67 -5.52 -14.39
CA VAL A 276 8.76 -4.06 -14.47
C VAL A 276 9.11 -3.44 -13.13
N LEU A 277 8.54 -3.94 -12.02
CA LEU A 277 8.86 -3.49 -10.66
C LEU A 277 10.37 -3.52 -10.39
N PHE A 278 11.06 -4.59 -10.79
CA PHE A 278 12.52 -4.73 -10.60
C PHE A 278 13.33 -3.99 -11.66
N GLU A 279 12.95 -4.06 -12.93
CA GLU A 279 13.67 -3.37 -14.02
C GLU A 279 13.63 -1.84 -13.88
N LYS A 280 12.57 -1.30 -13.27
CA LYS A 280 12.39 0.13 -13.07
C LYS A 280 12.61 0.59 -11.62
N GLN A 281 13.19 -0.25 -10.78
CA GLN A 281 13.44 0.02 -9.36
C GLN A 281 14.19 1.35 -9.14
N ALA A 282 15.19 1.67 -9.97
CA ALA A 282 15.91 2.95 -9.87
C ALA A 282 15.01 4.17 -10.06
N GLY A 283 14.11 4.15 -11.07
CA GLY A 283 13.13 5.22 -11.27
C GLY A 283 12.09 5.32 -10.15
N LEU A 284 11.68 4.19 -9.57
CA LEU A 284 10.83 4.17 -8.38
C LEU A 284 11.54 4.78 -7.16
N ALA A 285 12.84 4.56 -7.03
CA ALA A 285 13.67 5.08 -5.95
C ALA A 285 13.88 6.62 -6.03
N GLU A 286 13.75 7.21 -7.22
CA GLU A 286 13.71 8.66 -7.40
C GLU A 286 12.40 9.27 -6.87
N ILE A 287 11.30 8.51 -6.96
CA ILE A 287 9.98 8.95 -6.46
C ILE A 287 9.89 8.79 -4.95
N HIS A 288 10.33 7.64 -4.42
CA HIS A 288 10.39 7.43 -2.98
C HIS A 288 11.59 6.55 -2.58
N PRO A 289 12.41 6.98 -1.59
CA PRO A 289 13.64 6.27 -1.20
C PRO A 289 13.42 4.85 -0.69
N GLU A 290 12.24 4.50 -0.16
CA GLU A 290 11.90 3.14 0.26
C GLU A 290 12.01 2.12 -0.88
N ALA A 291 11.83 2.53 -2.13
CA ALA A 291 12.00 1.65 -3.28
C ALA A 291 13.45 1.16 -3.49
N ARG A 292 14.46 1.82 -2.88
CA ARG A 292 15.85 1.34 -2.89
C ARG A 292 16.04 0.03 -2.11
N LYS A 293 15.12 -0.25 -1.17
CA LYS A 293 15.17 -1.47 -0.33
C LYS A 293 14.69 -2.72 -1.06
N LEU A 294 13.99 -2.56 -2.19
CA LEU A 294 13.55 -3.69 -3.01
C LEU A 294 14.76 -4.41 -3.60
N SER A 295 14.89 -5.68 -3.31
CA SER A 295 15.91 -6.55 -3.92
C SER A 295 15.33 -7.93 -4.18
N LEU A 296 15.90 -8.67 -5.14
CA LEU A 296 15.43 -10.03 -5.44
C LEU A 296 15.50 -10.94 -4.21
N ALA A 297 16.57 -10.83 -3.42
CA ALA A 297 16.78 -11.66 -2.23
C ALA A 297 15.74 -11.41 -1.13
N THR A 298 15.37 -10.14 -0.89
CA THR A 298 14.42 -9.79 0.16
C THR A 298 12.97 -9.91 -0.28
N ALA A 299 12.71 -9.72 -1.56
CA ALA A 299 11.35 -9.72 -2.11
C ALA A 299 10.65 -11.09 -2.03
N VAL A 300 11.39 -12.18 -1.93
CA VAL A 300 10.85 -13.55 -1.87
C VAL A 300 10.69 -14.09 -0.45
N THR A 301 10.96 -13.27 0.59
CA THR A 301 10.94 -13.69 1.99
C THR A 301 10.00 -12.85 2.83
N GLY A 302 9.38 -13.47 3.86
CA GLY A 302 8.57 -12.76 4.86
C GLY A 302 7.13 -12.45 4.46
N SER A 303 6.66 -12.90 3.27
CA SER A 303 5.24 -12.83 2.93
C SER A 303 4.46 -14.00 3.53
N PRO A 304 3.31 -13.77 4.19
CA PRO A 304 2.42 -14.85 4.65
C PRO A 304 1.66 -15.51 3.49
N ALA A 305 1.41 -14.79 2.39
CA ALA A 305 0.75 -15.35 1.22
C ALA A 305 1.77 -15.98 0.27
N GLY A 306 1.36 -17.08 -0.38
CA GLY A 306 2.15 -17.65 -1.47
C GLY A 306 2.32 -16.66 -2.62
N PHE A 307 3.45 -16.75 -3.33
CA PHE A 307 3.69 -15.92 -4.50
C PHE A 307 2.83 -16.35 -5.68
N HIS A 308 2.36 -15.36 -6.45
CA HIS A 308 1.61 -15.60 -7.68
C HIS A 308 2.45 -16.42 -8.69
N PRO A 309 1.84 -17.33 -9.49
CA PRO A 309 2.59 -18.12 -10.48
C PRO A 309 3.48 -17.28 -11.40
N GLY A 310 2.98 -16.16 -11.91
CA GLY A 310 3.76 -15.24 -12.73
C GLY A 310 4.96 -14.62 -12.00
N ALA A 311 4.79 -14.23 -10.73
CA ALA A 311 5.91 -13.73 -9.92
C ALA A 311 6.94 -14.84 -9.66
N ARG A 312 6.49 -16.05 -9.32
CA ARG A 312 7.40 -17.21 -9.14
C ARG A 312 8.19 -17.53 -10.39
N ARG A 313 7.57 -17.44 -11.59
CA ARG A 313 8.27 -17.64 -12.86
C ARG A 313 9.38 -16.62 -13.02
N PHE A 314 9.11 -15.33 -12.77
CA PHE A 314 10.12 -14.28 -12.82
C PHE A 314 11.29 -14.54 -11.84
N TYR A 315 10.99 -14.86 -10.58
CA TYR A 315 12.02 -15.13 -9.58
C TYR A 315 12.87 -16.34 -9.96
N LYS A 316 12.27 -17.43 -10.44
CA LYS A 316 12.99 -18.62 -10.92
C LYS A 316 13.95 -18.29 -12.06
N GLU A 317 13.55 -17.45 -13.03
CA GLU A 317 14.41 -16.97 -14.12
C GLU A 317 15.60 -16.15 -13.61
N LYS A 318 15.45 -15.51 -12.44
CA LYS A 318 16.53 -14.75 -11.75
C LYS A 318 17.35 -15.58 -10.76
N GLY A 319 17.06 -16.88 -10.62
CA GLY A 319 17.80 -17.78 -9.73
C GLY A 319 17.32 -17.80 -8.27
N TYR A 320 16.08 -17.42 -8.00
CA TYR A 320 15.46 -17.37 -6.66
C TYR A 320 14.26 -18.31 -6.53
#